data_93110853d165306bb8bdf41cc240f24b
#
_entry.id   93110853d165306bb8bdf41cc240f24b
#
_cell.length_a   1.000
_cell.length_b   1.000
_cell.length_c   1.000
_cell.angle_alpha   90.00
_cell.angle_beta   90.00
_cell.angle_gamma   90.00
#
_symmetry.space_group_name_H-M   'P 1'
#
loop_
_entity.id
_entity.type
_entity.pdbx_description
1 polymer ?
#
loop_
_entity_poly.entity_id
_entity_poly.type
_entity_poly.pdbx_seq_one_letter_code
_entity_poly.pdbx_strand_id
1 'polypeptide(L)'
;ELIVVDNNSSDLEHRKYLNDLRNKGIVKLYQNNLNQFTFGLNECLKDLGDSRSLIAICDSDFLYPEPLDGECWLSVLVREMQKSPYIGKLGLSISLENIKNKKHLKSLYKREKEFSRLSLNNNVWAAQVDTTPALYRKDLFFWGKFRLYPGHMTANKPYYHIGRHKKIIGYHMGWDNDEYISKGPIVSVSKIDSFALYGGGFDRAVV
;
A
#
# COMPACT_ATOMS: atom_id res chain seq x y z
N GLU A 1 -8.61 13.85 -5.85
CA GLU A 1 -7.40 14.07 -6.67
C GLU A 1 -6.66 12.75 -6.83
N LEU A 2 -6.31 12.40 -8.07
CA LEU A 2 -5.52 11.21 -8.39
C LEU A 2 -4.07 11.64 -8.61
N ILE A 3 -3.16 10.98 -7.89
CA ILE A 3 -1.73 11.26 -7.95
C ILE A 3 -1.00 9.99 -8.34
N VAL A 4 -0.08 10.09 -9.27
CA VAL A 4 0.84 9.02 -9.64
C VAL A 4 2.25 9.42 -9.27
N VAL A 5 2.98 8.51 -8.63
CA VAL A 5 4.40 8.68 -8.33
C VAL A 5 5.19 7.64 -9.12
N ASP A 6 5.90 8.10 -10.13
CA ASP A 6 6.78 7.27 -10.96
C ASP A 6 8.19 7.21 -10.35
N ASN A 7 8.59 6.03 -9.92
CA ASN A 7 9.88 5.78 -9.31
C ASN A 7 10.99 5.50 -10.34
N ASN A 8 11.05 6.32 -11.39
CA ASN A 8 12.03 6.20 -12.48
C ASN A 8 11.82 4.92 -13.32
N SER A 9 10.62 4.71 -13.80
CA SER A 9 10.32 3.63 -14.74
C SER A 9 11.22 3.71 -15.98
N SER A 10 11.82 2.59 -16.37
CA SER A 10 12.68 2.50 -17.56
C SER A 10 11.91 2.30 -18.85
N ASP A 11 10.67 1.83 -18.77
CA ASP A 11 9.81 1.61 -19.93
C ASP A 11 9.35 2.94 -20.52
N LEU A 12 9.73 3.20 -21.78
CA LEU A 12 9.42 4.43 -22.50
C LEU A 12 7.94 4.59 -22.82
N GLU A 13 7.24 3.49 -23.15
CA GLU A 13 5.82 3.52 -23.46
C GLU A 13 5.01 3.82 -22.19
N HIS A 14 5.37 3.21 -21.07
CA HIS A 14 4.79 3.53 -19.77
C HIS A 14 4.98 5.00 -19.40
N ARG A 15 6.19 5.53 -19.53
CA ARG A 15 6.47 6.96 -19.25
C ARG A 15 5.68 7.89 -20.17
N LYS A 16 5.56 7.55 -21.45
CA LYS A 16 4.74 8.30 -22.39
C LYS A 16 3.28 8.31 -21.95
N TYR A 17 2.74 7.14 -21.61
CA TYR A 17 1.37 7.01 -21.12
C TYR A 17 1.11 7.87 -19.86
N LEU A 18 2.00 7.85 -18.87
CA LEU A 18 1.88 8.68 -17.67
C LEU A 18 1.90 10.18 -18.00
N ASN A 19 2.78 10.60 -18.92
CA ASN A 19 2.82 11.99 -19.37
C ASN A 19 1.55 12.40 -20.12
N ASP A 20 0.97 11.51 -20.92
CA ASP A 20 -0.30 11.77 -21.60
C ASP A 20 -1.45 11.94 -20.60
N LEU A 21 -1.50 11.14 -19.55
CA LEU A 21 -2.49 11.30 -18.46
C LEU A 21 -2.31 12.64 -17.73
N ARG A 22 -1.08 13.03 -17.44
CA ARG A 22 -0.77 14.33 -16.85
C ARG A 22 -1.21 15.49 -17.75
N ASN A 23 -0.87 15.42 -19.05
CA ASN A 23 -1.21 16.47 -20.02
C ASN A 23 -2.72 16.63 -20.21
N LYS A 24 -3.48 15.55 -20.06
CA LYS A 24 -4.94 15.55 -20.04
C LYS A 24 -5.55 16.03 -18.71
N GLY A 25 -4.73 16.34 -17.72
CA GLY A 25 -5.20 16.74 -16.38
C GLY A 25 -5.89 15.64 -15.59
N ILE A 26 -5.71 14.37 -15.97
CA ILE A 26 -6.32 13.21 -15.30
C ILE A 26 -5.59 12.91 -14.00
N VAL A 27 -4.25 13.05 -14.00
CA VAL A 27 -3.40 12.78 -12.83
C VAL A 27 -2.45 13.93 -12.55
N LYS A 28 -2.10 14.13 -11.28
CA LYS A 28 -0.90 14.84 -10.89
C LYS A 28 0.25 13.84 -10.87
N LEU A 29 1.31 14.09 -11.63
CA LEU A 29 2.43 13.17 -11.80
C LEU A 29 3.68 13.69 -11.09
N TYR A 30 4.23 12.89 -10.19
CA TYR A 30 5.56 13.05 -9.61
C TYR A 30 6.50 12.06 -10.26
N GLN A 31 7.64 12.52 -10.77
CA GLN A 31 8.66 11.69 -11.40
C GLN A 31 9.96 11.78 -10.62
N ASN A 32 10.35 10.67 -10.01
CA ASN A 32 11.61 10.58 -9.29
C ASN A 32 12.75 10.26 -10.26
N ASN A 33 13.95 10.73 -9.94
CA ASN A 33 15.15 10.47 -10.75
C ASN A 33 15.77 9.09 -10.46
N LEU A 34 15.35 8.46 -9.36
CA LEU A 34 15.82 7.15 -8.89
C LEU A 34 14.63 6.33 -8.39
N ASN A 35 14.73 5.02 -8.49
CA ASN A 35 13.80 4.14 -7.80
C ASN A 35 14.15 4.11 -6.30
N GLN A 36 13.36 4.80 -5.51
CA GLN A 36 13.54 4.99 -4.08
C GLN A 36 12.62 4.09 -3.23
N PHE A 37 11.99 3.08 -3.83
CA PHE A 37 11.00 2.27 -3.13
C PHE A 37 9.89 3.18 -2.55
N THR A 38 9.41 2.93 -1.32
CA THR A 38 8.37 3.76 -0.68
C THR A 38 8.79 5.19 -0.38
N PHE A 39 10.11 5.48 -0.34
CA PHE A 39 10.60 6.86 -0.19
C PHE A 39 10.23 7.77 -1.34
N GLY A 40 10.00 7.19 -2.53
CA GLY A 40 9.54 7.95 -3.68
C GLY A 40 8.23 8.70 -3.44
N LEU A 41 7.45 8.33 -2.45
CA LEU A 41 6.21 9.01 -2.06
C LEU A 41 6.45 10.30 -1.26
N ASN A 42 7.66 10.54 -0.75
CA ASN A 42 7.90 11.58 0.24
C ASN A 42 7.61 12.99 -0.27
N GLU A 43 8.02 13.33 -1.49
CA GLU A 43 7.75 14.66 -2.06
C GLU A 43 6.25 14.87 -2.25
N CYS A 44 5.56 13.88 -2.77
CA CYS A 44 4.11 13.91 -2.92
C CYS A 44 3.41 14.11 -1.56
N LEU A 45 3.80 13.35 -0.54
CA LEU A 45 3.21 13.45 0.80
C LEU A 45 3.47 14.80 1.47
N LYS A 46 4.66 15.38 1.22
CA LYS A 46 5.01 16.73 1.68
C LYS A 46 4.09 17.79 1.06
N ASP A 47 3.90 17.72 -0.25
CA ASP A 47 3.08 18.67 -0.99
C ASP A 47 1.59 18.58 -0.63
N LEU A 48 1.11 17.40 -0.21
CA LEU A 48 -0.27 17.25 0.24
C LEU A 48 -0.57 18.06 1.51
N GLY A 49 0.46 18.46 2.24
CA GLY A 49 0.33 19.36 3.38
C GLY A 49 -0.68 18.89 4.43
N ASP A 50 -1.20 19.79 5.26
CA ASP A 50 -2.10 19.47 6.38
C ASP A 50 -3.61 19.46 6.04
N SER A 51 -3.95 19.61 4.77
CA SER A 51 -5.34 19.84 4.35
C SER A 51 -6.23 18.59 4.35
N ARG A 52 -5.69 17.38 4.51
CA ARG A 52 -6.46 16.13 4.33
C ARG A 52 -6.32 15.21 5.53
N SER A 53 -7.41 14.63 5.98
CA SER A 53 -7.44 13.70 7.12
C SER A 53 -7.11 12.25 6.73
N LEU A 54 -7.39 11.86 5.49
CA LEU A 54 -7.19 10.51 4.97
C LEU A 54 -6.46 10.54 3.63
N ILE A 55 -5.57 9.57 3.41
CA ILE A 55 -4.81 9.39 2.18
C ILE A 55 -4.92 7.93 1.75
N ALA A 56 -5.29 7.68 0.49
CA ALA A 56 -5.25 6.35 -0.09
C ALA A 56 -3.92 6.15 -0.81
N ILE A 57 -3.24 5.05 -0.53
CA ILE A 57 -1.98 4.66 -1.17
C ILE A 57 -2.11 3.23 -1.69
N CYS A 58 -1.55 2.98 -2.87
CA CYS A 58 -1.63 1.69 -3.53
C CYS A 58 -0.45 1.50 -4.49
N ASP A 59 0.01 0.27 -4.64
CA ASP A 59 0.87 -0.16 -5.73
C ASP A 59 0.10 -0.22 -7.05
N SER A 60 0.83 -0.18 -8.17
CA SER A 60 0.24 -0.18 -9.52
C SER A 60 -0.22 -1.55 -10.01
N ASP A 61 0.21 -2.63 -9.34
CA ASP A 61 -0.06 -4.02 -9.72
C ASP A 61 -1.27 -4.66 -9.01
N PHE A 62 -2.25 -3.83 -8.70
CA PHE A 62 -3.45 -4.25 -8.00
C PHE A 62 -4.71 -4.03 -8.82
N LEU A 63 -5.51 -5.08 -9.00
CA LEU A 63 -6.82 -5.00 -9.62
C LEU A 63 -7.88 -4.74 -8.54
N TYR A 64 -8.55 -3.63 -8.65
CA TYR A 64 -9.59 -3.23 -7.71
C TYR A 64 -10.84 -4.10 -7.88
N PRO A 65 -11.55 -4.38 -6.78
CA PRO A 65 -12.79 -5.13 -6.84
C PRO A 65 -13.91 -4.33 -7.48
N GLU A 66 -14.89 -5.03 -8.01
CA GLU A 66 -16.17 -4.44 -8.40
C GLU A 66 -16.84 -3.74 -7.20
N PRO A 67 -17.68 -2.76 -7.44
CA PRO A 67 -18.42 -2.09 -6.38
C PRO A 67 -19.18 -3.08 -5.50
N LEU A 68 -19.09 -2.90 -4.19
CA LEU A 68 -19.88 -3.66 -3.22
C LEU A 68 -21.20 -2.92 -2.98
N ASP A 69 -22.31 -3.58 -3.30
CA ASP A 69 -23.65 -2.98 -3.16
C ASP A 69 -23.77 -1.62 -3.89
N GLY A 70 -23.11 -1.48 -5.03
CA GLY A 70 -23.08 -0.25 -5.83
C GLY A 70 -22.14 0.84 -5.31
N GLU A 71 -21.40 0.58 -4.23
CA GLU A 71 -20.48 1.54 -3.62
C GLU A 71 -19.01 1.16 -3.93
N CYS A 72 -18.20 2.13 -4.35
CA CYS A 72 -16.81 1.87 -4.65
C CYS A 72 -16.02 1.53 -3.37
N TRP A 73 -14.96 0.74 -3.53
CA TRP A 73 -14.11 0.27 -2.44
C TRP A 73 -13.62 1.42 -1.53
N LEU A 74 -13.24 2.54 -2.11
CA LEU A 74 -12.70 3.69 -1.36
C LEU A 74 -13.76 4.30 -0.45
N SER A 75 -15.00 4.47 -0.95
CA SER A 75 -16.12 5.00 -0.16
C SER A 75 -16.43 4.08 1.02
N VAL A 76 -16.41 2.77 0.80
CA VAL A 76 -16.61 1.78 1.88
C VAL A 76 -15.52 1.91 2.95
N LEU A 77 -14.23 2.01 2.55
CA LEU A 77 -13.13 2.17 3.51
C LEU A 77 -13.22 3.51 4.27
N VAL A 78 -13.56 4.60 3.59
CA VAL A 78 -13.75 5.91 4.23
C VAL A 78 -14.83 5.82 5.31
N ARG A 79 -15.99 5.27 4.96
CA ARG A 79 -17.11 5.09 5.90
C ARG A 79 -16.72 4.22 7.10
N GLU A 80 -16.00 3.13 6.87
CA GLU A 80 -15.55 2.24 7.95
C GLU A 80 -14.55 2.94 8.88
N MET A 81 -13.58 3.68 8.33
CA MET A 81 -12.61 4.43 9.14
C MET A 81 -13.25 5.56 9.91
N GLN A 82 -14.31 6.19 9.40
CA GLN A 82 -15.08 7.21 10.13
C GLN A 82 -15.79 6.61 11.36
N LYS A 83 -16.31 5.39 11.23
CA LYS A 83 -16.96 4.65 12.34
C LYS A 83 -15.97 4.06 13.34
N SER A 84 -14.72 3.87 12.92
CA SER A 84 -13.68 3.16 13.69
C SER A 84 -12.45 4.03 13.89
N PRO A 85 -12.49 5.04 14.79
CA PRO A 85 -11.40 5.99 14.96
C PRO A 85 -10.08 5.38 15.43
N TYR A 86 -10.12 4.17 15.98
CA TYR A 86 -8.95 3.40 16.40
C TYR A 86 -8.21 2.69 15.25
N ILE A 87 -8.76 2.69 14.04
CA ILE A 87 -8.09 2.15 12.85
C ILE A 87 -7.28 3.26 12.21
N GLY A 88 -5.96 3.09 12.16
CA GLY A 88 -5.04 4.02 11.52
C GLY A 88 -4.80 3.74 10.04
N LYS A 89 -4.80 2.46 9.67
CA LYS A 89 -4.63 1.98 8.29
C LYS A 89 -5.65 0.89 8.01
N LEU A 90 -6.42 1.07 6.94
CA LEU A 90 -7.43 0.09 6.50
C LEU A 90 -7.22 -0.26 5.04
N GLY A 91 -6.84 -1.49 4.77
CA GLY A 91 -6.65 -2.03 3.43
C GLY A 91 -7.77 -2.93 2.96
N LEU A 92 -7.66 -3.34 1.71
CA LEU A 92 -8.48 -4.39 1.13
C LEU A 92 -8.00 -5.76 1.59
N SER A 93 -8.89 -6.74 1.65
CA SER A 93 -8.49 -8.14 1.63
C SER A 93 -7.97 -8.51 0.24
N ILE A 94 -7.15 -9.54 0.14
CA ILE A 94 -6.52 -9.96 -1.10
C ILE A 94 -7.00 -11.36 -1.46
N SER A 95 -7.38 -11.55 -2.71
CA SER A 95 -7.69 -12.87 -3.24
C SER A 95 -6.44 -13.75 -3.21
N LEU A 96 -6.60 -14.99 -2.78
CA LEU A 96 -5.52 -15.97 -2.73
C LEU A 96 -5.58 -16.98 -3.87
N GLU A 97 -6.51 -16.81 -4.81
CA GLU A 97 -6.75 -17.77 -5.88
C GLU A 97 -5.52 -17.99 -6.77
N ASN A 98 -4.77 -16.91 -7.04
CA ASN A 98 -3.58 -16.97 -7.88
C ASN A 98 -2.35 -17.60 -7.21
N ILE A 99 -2.34 -17.74 -5.89
CA ILE A 99 -1.19 -18.30 -5.15
C ILE A 99 -1.44 -19.63 -4.46
N LYS A 100 -2.71 -20.04 -4.32
CA LYS A 100 -3.08 -21.23 -3.56
C LYS A 100 -2.41 -22.53 -4.03
N ASN A 101 -2.14 -22.64 -5.33
CA ASN A 101 -1.54 -23.82 -5.96
C ASN A 101 -0.05 -23.65 -6.29
N LYS A 102 0.55 -22.51 -6.01
CA LYS A 102 1.95 -22.22 -6.27
C LYS A 102 2.83 -22.72 -5.13
N LYS A 103 3.59 -23.80 -5.36
CA LYS A 103 4.42 -24.44 -4.32
C LYS A 103 5.43 -23.48 -3.68
N HIS A 104 6.07 -22.63 -4.49
CA HIS A 104 7.06 -21.65 -4.02
C HIS A 104 6.44 -20.49 -3.23
N LEU A 105 5.11 -20.25 -3.33
CA LEU A 105 4.38 -19.24 -2.57
C LEU A 105 3.59 -19.81 -1.38
N LYS A 106 3.84 -21.06 -1.01
CA LYS A 106 3.11 -21.74 0.08
C LYS A 106 3.22 -20.98 1.42
N SER A 107 4.35 -20.40 1.73
CA SER A 107 4.55 -19.60 2.95
C SER A 107 3.75 -18.29 2.90
N LEU A 108 3.75 -17.61 1.74
CA LEU A 108 2.94 -16.43 1.50
C LEU A 108 1.45 -16.75 1.65
N TYR A 109 0.96 -17.79 0.98
CA TYR A 109 -0.42 -18.24 1.09
C TYR A 109 -0.83 -18.52 2.55
N LYS A 110 0.02 -19.23 3.31
CA LYS A 110 -0.23 -19.51 4.72
C LYS A 110 -0.33 -18.22 5.55
N ARG A 111 0.63 -17.30 5.37
CA ARG A 111 0.64 -16.00 6.07
C ARG A 111 -0.62 -15.18 5.76
N GLU A 112 -0.97 -15.03 4.50
CA GLU A 112 -2.15 -14.27 4.09
C GLU A 112 -3.44 -14.87 4.65
N LYS A 113 -3.54 -16.19 4.72
CA LYS A 113 -4.68 -16.88 5.32
C LYS A 113 -4.81 -16.63 6.82
N GLU A 114 -3.70 -16.47 7.53
CA GLU A 114 -3.69 -16.14 8.96
C GLU A 114 -4.33 -14.77 9.25
N PHE A 115 -4.27 -13.83 8.30
CA PHE A 115 -4.85 -12.50 8.46
C PHE A 115 -6.37 -12.45 8.55
N SER A 116 -7.06 -13.54 8.31
CA SER A 116 -8.52 -13.66 8.48
C SER A 116 -8.95 -14.31 9.81
N ARG A 117 -8.05 -14.41 10.80
CA ARG A 117 -8.36 -15.09 12.07
C ARG A 117 -8.90 -14.20 13.17
N LEU A 118 -8.40 -12.97 13.26
CA LEU A 118 -8.77 -12.03 14.32
C LEU A 118 -9.56 -10.87 13.75
N SER A 119 -10.64 -10.51 14.40
CA SER A 119 -11.49 -9.38 14.03
C SER A 119 -11.22 -8.17 14.90
N LEU A 120 -11.09 -6.99 14.30
CA LEU A 120 -11.18 -5.71 15.02
C LEU A 120 -12.64 -5.33 15.27
N ASN A 121 -13.50 -5.62 14.30
CA ASN A 121 -14.93 -5.42 14.39
C ASN A 121 -15.67 -6.32 13.36
N ASN A 122 -16.97 -6.12 13.17
CA ASN A 122 -17.78 -6.93 12.26
C ASN A 122 -17.29 -6.90 10.80
N ASN A 123 -16.68 -5.80 10.36
CA ASN A 123 -16.29 -5.56 8.99
C ASN A 123 -14.77 -5.65 8.74
N VAL A 124 -13.95 -5.70 9.80
CA VAL A 124 -12.50 -5.55 9.67
C VAL A 124 -11.76 -6.68 10.40
N TRP A 125 -10.82 -7.30 9.68
CA TRP A 125 -9.81 -8.20 10.26
C TRP A 125 -8.68 -7.41 10.89
N ALA A 126 -8.15 -7.85 12.02
CA ALA A 126 -6.85 -7.40 12.54
C ALA A 126 -5.75 -8.02 11.68
N ALA A 127 -5.25 -7.29 10.72
CA ALA A 127 -4.37 -7.83 9.70
C ALA A 127 -3.34 -6.81 9.23
N GLN A 128 -2.15 -7.27 8.95
CA GLN A 128 -1.15 -6.43 8.29
C GLN A 128 -1.59 -6.09 6.87
N VAL A 129 -1.29 -4.88 6.45
CA VAL A 129 -1.50 -4.38 5.09
C VAL A 129 -0.16 -3.85 4.60
N ASP A 130 0.36 -4.44 3.55
CA ASP A 130 1.59 -3.99 2.89
C ASP A 130 1.31 -2.77 1.99
N THR A 131 1.91 -2.66 0.86
CA THR A 131 1.73 -1.57 -0.13
C THR A 131 0.49 -1.73 -1.00
N THR A 132 -0.32 -2.75 -0.76
CA THR A 132 -1.63 -2.94 -1.40
C THR A 132 -2.61 -1.81 -1.04
N PRO A 133 -3.68 -1.62 -1.81
CA PRO A 133 -4.60 -0.51 -1.61
C PRO A 133 -5.06 -0.37 -0.17
N ALA A 134 -4.75 0.76 0.42
CA ALA A 134 -5.15 1.08 1.78
C ALA A 134 -5.40 2.57 1.97
N LEU A 135 -6.30 2.85 2.89
CA LEU A 135 -6.59 4.18 3.39
C LEU A 135 -5.85 4.40 4.70
N TYR A 136 -5.19 5.52 4.82
CA TYR A 136 -4.36 5.89 5.96
C TYR A 136 -4.88 7.15 6.62
N ARG A 137 -4.84 7.21 7.95
CA ARG A 137 -4.94 8.48 8.66
C ARG A 137 -3.64 9.26 8.47
N LYS A 138 -3.80 10.54 8.20
CA LYS A 138 -2.68 11.41 7.88
C LYS A 138 -1.65 11.53 9.00
N ASP A 139 -2.08 11.52 10.24
CA ASP A 139 -1.20 11.59 11.41
C ASP A 139 -0.31 10.35 11.62
N LEU A 140 -0.44 9.33 10.75
CA LEU A 140 0.53 8.24 10.63
C LEU A 140 1.82 8.66 9.90
N PHE A 141 1.79 9.77 9.15
CA PHE A 141 2.95 10.24 8.40
C PHE A 141 3.77 11.24 9.22
N PHE A 142 5.11 11.11 9.15
CA PHE A 142 6.02 12.04 9.79
C PHE A 142 6.44 13.14 8.83
N TRP A 143 5.85 14.28 8.98
CA TRP A 143 6.25 15.47 8.25
C TRP A 143 7.67 15.89 8.68
N GLY A 144 8.51 16.24 7.77
CA GLY A 144 9.87 16.69 8.04
C GLY A 144 10.96 15.63 7.95
N LYS A 145 10.66 14.36 8.22
CA LYS A 145 11.64 13.27 8.03
C LYS A 145 11.33 12.38 6.84
N PHE A 146 10.23 12.62 6.19
CA PHE A 146 9.84 12.00 4.92
C PHE A 146 10.04 10.50 4.86
N ARG A 147 9.50 9.79 5.83
CA ARG A 147 9.71 8.37 5.91
C ARG A 147 8.40 7.69 6.07
N LEU A 148 8.01 7.05 5.00
CA LEU A 148 6.83 6.26 4.97
C LEU A 148 7.19 4.81 4.68
N TYR A 149 6.98 3.96 5.67
CA TYR A 149 6.89 2.52 5.45
C TYR A 149 5.53 2.05 5.94
N PRO A 150 4.58 1.83 5.05
CA PRO A 150 3.18 1.61 5.41
C PRO A 150 2.93 0.47 6.39
N GLY A 151 3.73 -0.59 6.35
CA GLY A 151 3.61 -1.74 7.25
C GLY A 151 3.97 -1.46 8.71
N HIS A 152 4.82 -0.45 8.96
CA HIS A 152 5.41 -0.20 10.28
C HIS A 152 4.92 1.08 10.97
N MET A 153 3.97 1.76 10.39
CA MET A 153 3.53 3.07 10.92
C MET A 153 2.89 2.99 12.29
N THR A 154 2.29 1.88 12.64
CA THR A 154 1.66 1.69 13.97
C THR A 154 2.65 1.70 15.11
N ALA A 155 3.94 1.40 14.87
CA ALA A 155 4.96 1.48 15.92
C ALA A 155 5.10 2.88 16.52
N ASN A 156 4.76 3.92 15.75
CA ASN A 156 4.84 5.31 16.19
C ASN A 156 3.51 5.84 16.73
N LYS A 157 2.44 5.08 16.56
CA LYS A 157 1.09 5.39 16.99
C LYS A 157 0.45 4.14 17.60
N PRO A 158 0.87 3.75 18.81
CA PRO A 158 0.51 2.46 19.40
C PRO A 158 -0.99 2.27 19.66
N TYR A 159 -1.76 3.35 19.65
CA TYR A 159 -3.22 3.33 19.79
C TYR A 159 -3.96 3.04 18.48
N TYR A 160 -3.27 3.00 17.33
CA TYR A 160 -3.87 2.64 16.07
C TYR A 160 -3.70 1.15 15.74
N HIS A 161 -4.77 0.58 15.23
CA HIS A 161 -4.75 -0.76 14.63
C HIS A 161 -4.62 -0.68 13.11
N ILE A 162 -4.07 -1.73 12.54
CA ILE A 162 -4.08 -1.99 11.10
C ILE A 162 -5.10 -3.08 10.83
N GLY A 163 -5.90 -2.89 9.78
CA GLY A 163 -6.90 -3.88 9.40
C GLY A 163 -7.10 -4.02 7.89
N ARG A 164 -7.78 -5.11 7.53
CA ARG A 164 -8.29 -5.35 6.18
C ARG A 164 -9.80 -5.48 6.21
N HIS A 165 -10.48 -4.87 5.26
CA HIS A 165 -11.92 -4.99 5.15
C HIS A 165 -12.32 -6.41 4.72
N LYS A 166 -13.27 -7.04 5.43
CA LYS A 166 -13.60 -8.47 5.26
C LYS A 166 -14.22 -8.81 3.91
N LYS A 167 -15.01 -7.89 3.35
CA LYS A 167 -15.82 -8.14 2.14
C LYS A 167 -15.25 -7.48 0.88
N ILE A 168 -14.35 -6.51 1.01
CA ILE A 168 -13.74 -5.84 -0.14
C ILE A 168 -12.46 -6.60 -0.48
N ILE A 169 -12.48 -7.36 -1.55
CA ILE A 169 -11.40 -8.29 -1.91
C ILE A 169 -10.86 -7.87 -3.28
N GLY A 170 -9.65 -7.42 -3.32
CA GLY A 170 -8.95 -7.12 -4.58
C GLY A 170 -7.98 -8.23 -4.98
N TYR A 171 -7.30 -8.04 -6.10
CA TYR A 171 -6.43 -9.04 -6.70
C TYR A 171 -5.04 -8.46 -6.94
N HIS A 172 -4.01 -9.10 -6.40
CA HIS A 172 -2.63 -8.68 -6.56
C HIS A 172 -2.02 -9.35 -7.80
N MET A 173 -1.94 -8.60 -8.90
CA MET A 173 -1.46 -9.11 -10.20
C MET A 173 0.03 -9.49 -10.17
N GLY A 174 0.84 -8.80 -9.38
CA GLY A 174 2.25 -9.14 -9.21
C GLY A 174 2.50 -10.57 -8.74
N TRP A 175 1.51 -11.20 -8.08
CA TRP A 175 1.63 -12.59 -7.67
C TRP A 175 1.41 -13.60 -8.79
N ASP A 176 0.96 -13.17 -9.96
CA ASP A 176 0.86 -14.02 -11.15
C ASP A 176 2.21 -14.18 -11.86
N ASN A 177 3.10 -13.22 -11.69
CA ASN A 177 4.39 -13.18 -12.36
C ASN A 177 5.50 -13.78 -11.47
N ASP A 178 5.85 -15.05 -11.72
CA ASP A 178 6.87 -15.76 -10.95
C ASP A 178 8.26 -15.15 -11.09
N GLU A 179 8.58 -14.52 -12.23
CA GLU A 179 9.82 -13.81 -12.43
C GLU A 179 9.92 -12.56 -11.56
N TYR A 180 8.86 -11.79 -11.50
CA TYR A 180 8.75 -10.61 -10.63
C TYR A 180 8.92 -10.98 -9.16
N ILE A 181 8.27 -12.07 -8.72
CA ILE A 181 8.37 -12.56 -7.35
C ILE A 181 9.80 -13.01 -7.03
N SER A 182 10.47 -13.72 -7.95
CA SER A 182 11.81 -14.26 -7.73
C SER A 182 12.91 -13.21 -7.71
N LYS A 183 12.80 -12.19 -8.57
CA LYS A 183 13.78 -11.11 -8.69
C LYS A 183 13.53 -9.97 -7.72
N GLY A 184 12.26 -9.77 -7.33
CA GLY A 184 11.82 -8.58 -6.58
C GLY A 184 12.00 -7.28 -7.38
N PRO A 185 11.58 -6.15 -6.82
CA PRO A 185 11.75 -4.86 -7.47
C PRO A 185 13.22 -4.43 -7.49
N ILE A 186 13.66 -3.85 -8.61
CA ILE A 186 14.96 -3.17 -8.70
C ILE A 186 14.82 -1.82 -8.02
N VAL A 187 15.52 -1.61 -6.93
CA VAL A 187 15.52 -0.34 -6.18
C VAL A 187 16.91 0.28 -6.18
N SER A 188 16.97 1.60 -6.26
CA SER A 188 18.22 2.37 -6.25
C SER A 188 18.77 2.60 -4.84
N VAL A 189 17.97 2.34 -3.81
CA VAL A 189 18.38 2.37 -2.41
C VAL A 189 18.25 0.99 -1.80
N SER A 190 19.11 0.66 -0.86
CA SER A 190 19.04 -0.61 -0.14
C SER A 190 17.71 -0.72 0.62
N LYS A 191 17.07 -1.87 0.53
CA LYS A 191 15.90 -2.16 1.38
C LYS A 191 16.27 -2.13 2.86
N ILE A 192 17.48 -2.54 3.20
CA ILE A 192 18.02 -2.49 4.56
C ILE A 192 18.06 -1.04 5.04
N ASP A 193 18.62 -0.13 4.24
CA ASP A 193 18.66 1.29 4.59
C ASP A 193 17.26 1.87 4.74
N SER A 194 16.34 1.43 3.87
CA SER A 194 14.94 1.82 3.97
C SER A 194 14.34 1.43 5.31
N PHE A 195 14.52 0.20 5.75
CA PHE A 195 14.01 -0.28 7.04
C PHE A 195 14.70 0.41 8.23
N ALA A 196 16.01 0.58 8.20
CA ALA A 196 16.76 1.27 9.24
C ALA A 196 16.24 2.69 9.48
N LEU A 197 15.84 3.35 8.42
CA LEU A 197 15.30 4.70 8.50
C LEU A 197 13.94 4.79 9.19
N TYR A 198 13.18 3.71 9.23
CA TYR A 198 11.85 3.66 9.87
C TYR A 198 11.88 3.21 11.33
N GLY A 199 13.04 2.79 11.82
CA GLY A 199 13.30 2.57 13.24
C GLY A 199 12.48 1.50 13.95
N GLY A 200 11.84 0.61 13.24
CA GLY A 200 11.03 -0.42 13.87
C GLY A 200 11.09 -1.77 13.18
N GLY A 201 11.20 -2.84 13.93
CA GLY A 201 11.15 -4.20 13.38
C GLY A 201 12.32 -4.61 12.49
N PHE A 202 13.31 -3.77 12.46
CA PHE A 202 14.49 -3.92 11.62
C PHE A 202 15.30 -5.19 11.98
N ASP A 203 15.42 -5.47 13.26
CA ASP A 203 16.15 -6.62 13.77
C ASP A 203 15.62 -7.97 13.30
N ARG A 204 14.41 -7.97 12.75
CA ARG A 204 13.75 -9.19 12.24
C ARG A 204 13.81 -9.35 10.73
N ALA A 205 14.21 -8.34 10.00
CA ALA A 205 14.27 -8.38 8.54
C ALA A 205 15.64 -8.88 8.03
N VAL A 206 16.60 -8.99 8.91
CA VAL A 206 18.00 -9.32 8.59
C VAL A 206 18.37 -10.76 8.97
N VAL A 207 17.41 -11.54 9.47
CA VAL A 207 17.63 -12.95 9.81
C VAL A 207 16.96 -13.87 8.84
#